data_bdd67f30543895c4f70ff87adbf7d524
#
_entry.id   bdd67f30543895c4f70ff87adbf7d524
#
_cell.length_a   1.000
_cell.length_b   1.000
_cell.length_c   1.000
_cell.angle_alpha   90.00
_cell.angle_beta   90.00
_cell.angle_gamma   90.00
#
_symmetry.space_group_name_H-M   'P 1'
#
loop_
_entity.id
_entity.type
_entity.pdbx_description
1 polymer ?
#
loop_
_entity_poly.entity_id
_entity_poly.type
_entity_poly.pdbx_seq_one_letter_code
_entity_poly.pdbx_strand_id
1 'polypeptide(L)' 'MYPEGTFINDTRDNLVIFEKDIDNPDNEGFVCFLEKDDQKIYKLVFKKRLARKKAIEKFNNLLKEGWKKIINEFEVA' A
#
# COMPACT_ATOMS: atom_id res chain seq x y z
N MET A 1 -9.44 -13.49 0.28
CA MET A 1 -9.53 -12.14 0.85
C MET A 1 -8.50 -11.23 0.21
N TYR A 2 -8.89 -10.01 -0.09
CA TYR A 2 -7.98 -9.04 -0.70
C TYR A 2 -6.94 -8.57 0.32
N PRO A 3 -5.65 -8.50 -0.06
CA PRO A 3 -4.63 -8.04 0.88
C PRO A 3 -4.82 -6.56 1.20
N GLU A 4 -4.63 -6.20 2.45
CA GLU A 4 -4.73 -4.81 2.90
C GLU A 4 -3.52 -4.44 3.73
N GLY A 5 -3.15 -3.20 3.68
CA GLY A 5 -2.08 -2.67 4.53
C GLY A 5 -1.31 -1.57 3.84
N THR A 6 -0.43 -0.99 4.62
CA THR A 6 0.45 0.10 4.17
C THR A 6 1.89 -0.36 4.31
N PHE A 7 2.67 -0.18 3.25
CA PHE A 7 4.09 -0.51 3.24
C PHE A 7 4.92 0.76 3.11
N ILE A 8 6.07 0.75 3.74
CA ILE A 8 7.03 1.85 3.64
C ILE A 8 8.39 1.29 3.24
N ASN A 9 9.12 2.03 2.40
CA ASN A 9 10.48 1.63 2.00
C ASN A 9 11.52 2.06 3.03
N ASP A 10 12.76 1.59 2.85
CA ASP A 10 13.85 1.83 3.81
C ASP A 10 14.14 3.30 4.06
N THR A 11 14.08 4.11 3.00
CA THR A 11 14.36 5.54 3.13
C THR A 11 13.17 6.32 3.68
N ARG A 12 12.03 5.67 3.80
CA ARG A 12 10.77 6.25 4.28
C ARG A 12 10.25 7.37 3.38
N ASP A 13 10.62 7.34 2.12
CA ASP A 13 10.19 8.34 1.14
C ASP A 13 8.92 7.94 0.39
N ASN A 14 8.60 6.66 0.40
CA ASN A 14 7.48 6.14 -0.37
C ASN A 14 6.58 5.25 0.46
N LEU A 15 5.30 5.31 0.15
CA LEU A 15 4.30 4.40 0.72
C LEU A 15 3.58 3.67 -0.40
N VAL A 16 3.20 2.44 -0.14
CA VAL A 16 2.30 1.67 -0.99
C VAL A 16 1.15 1.21 -0.12
N ILE A 17 -0.07 1.56 -0.50
CA ILE A 17 -1.27 1.24 0.27
C ILE A 17 -2.15 0.29 -0.54
N PHE A 18 -2.54 -0.82 0.08
CA PHE A 18 -3.47 -1.78 -0.51
C PHE A 18 -4.84 -1.59 0.14
N GLU A 19 -5.86 -1.35 -0.67
CA GLU A 19 -7.23 -1.15 -0.21
C GLU A 19 -8.16 -2.07 -0.95
N LYS A 20 -9.07 -2.72 -0.25
CA LYS A 20 -10.10 -3.51 -0.93
C LYS A 20 -11.19 -2.60 -1.51
N ASP A 21 -11.82 -3.08 -2.56
CA ASP A 21 -13.00 -2.42 -3.12
C ASP A 21 -14.21 -2.81 -2.27
N ILE A 22 -14.90 -1.83 -1.73
CA ILE A 22 -16.04 -2.05 -0.87
C ILE A 22 -17.14 -2.87 -1.56
N ASP A 23 -17.28 -2.71 -2.88
CA ASP A 23 -18.33 -3.39 -3.64
C ASP A 23 -17.98 -4.83 -4.01
N ASN A 24 -16.68 -5.18 -3.97
CA ASN A 24 -16.23 -6.53 -4.29
C ASN A 24 -14.97 -6.83 -3.46
N PRO A 25 -15.11 -6.87 -2.13
CA PRO A 25 -13.95 -6.84 -1.24
C PRO A 25 -13.07 -8.08 -1.27
N ASP A 26 -13.58 -9.20 -1.79
CA ASP A 26 -12.79 -10.42 -1.84
C ASP A 26 -11.91 -10.50 -3.08
N ASN A 27 -12.30 -9.87 -4.17
CA ASN A 27 -11.65 -10.07 -5.46
C ASN A 27 -11.01 -8.84 -6.06
N GLU A 28 -11.43 -7.64 -5.66
CA GLU A 28 -10.98 -6.39 -6.26
C GLU A 28 -10.52 -5.38 -5.22
N GLY A 29 -9.63 -4.51 -5.65
CA GLY A 29 -9.18 -3.44 -4.79
C GLY A 29 -8.28 -2.48 -5.54
N PHE A 30 -7.54 -1.70 -4.78
CA PHE A 30 -6.68 -0.65 -5.32
C PHE A 30 -5.33 -0.68 -4.67
N VAL A 31 -4.33 -0.27 -5.44
CA VAL A 31 -2.98 -0.04 -4.92
C VAL A 31 -2.65 1.43 -5.15
N CYS A 32 -2.32 2.12 -4.08
CA CYS A 32 -1.97 3.54 -4.10
C CYS A 32 -0.48 3.68 -3.87
N PHE A 33 0.16 4.52 -4.68
CA PHE A 33 1.57 4.82 -4.50
C PHE A 33 1.71 6.28 -4.10
N LEU A 34 2.42 6.53 -3.00
CA LEU A 34 2.62 7.87 -2.46
C LEU A 34 4.10 8.20 -2.36
N GLU A 35 4.42 9.48 -2.54
CA GLU A 35 5.78 9.98 -2.36
C GLU A 35 5.78 11.10 -1.34
N LYS A 36 6.83 11.15 -0.53
CA LYS A 36 7.03 12.21 0.44
C LYS A 36 7.60 13.44 -0.26
N ASP A 37 7.01 14.60 -0.01
CA ASP A 37 7.49 15.85 -0.58
C ASP A 37 8.52 16.52 0.34
N ASP A 38 8.96 17.72 -0.04
CA ASP A 38 9.96 18.48 0.73
C ASP A 38 9.48 18.85 2.13
N GLN A 39 8.18 18.90 2.33
CA GLN A 39 7.58 19.21 3.61
C GLN A 39 7.29 17.97 4.44
N LYS A 40 7.75 16.81 3.94
CA LYS A 40 7.58 15.50 4.57
C LYS A 40 6.13 15.04 4.66
N ILE A 41 5.34 15.47 3.68
CA ILE A 41 3.95 15.04 3.55
C ILE A 41 3.87 14.04 2.41
N TYR A 42 3.22 12.90 2.64
CA TYR A 42 3.02 11.91 1.60
C TYR A 42 1.87 12.33 0.70
N LYS A 43 2.14 12.35 -0.61
CA LYS A 43 1.14 12.73 -1.60
C LYS A 43 0.93 11.59 -2.58
N LEU A 44 -0.32 11.41 -2.98
CA LEU A 44 -0.69 10.37 -3.92
C LEU A 44 -0.08 10.64 -5.30
N VAL A 45 0.68 9.69 -5.82
CA VAL A 45 1.23 9.75 -7.17
C VAL A 45 0.29 9.08 -8.15
N PHE A 46 -0.17 7.87 -7.81
CA PHE A 46 -1.19 7.19 -8.62
C PHE A 46 -1.98 6.21 -7.78
N LYS A 47 -3.17 5.88 -8.26
CA LYS A 47 -4.04 4.86 -7.69
C LYS A 47 -4.47 3.96 -8.84
N LYS A 48 -4.32 2.66 -8.65
CA LYS A 48 -4.56 1.69 -9.70
C LYS A 48 -5.47 0.59 -9.19
N ARG A 49 -6.48 0.23 -9.98
CA ARG A 49 -7.30 -0.94 -9.66
C ARG A 49 -6.48 -2.20 -9.92
N LEU A 50 -6.56 -3.15 -9.02
CA LEU A 50 -5.77 -4.36 -9.11
C LEU A 50 -6.59 -5.54 -8.59
N ALA A 51 -6.70 -6.59 -9.41
CA ALA A 51 -7.40 -7.82 -9.00
C ALA A 51 -6.60 -8.51 -7.88
N ARG A 52 -7.30 -9.30 -7.08
CA ARG A 52 -6.72 -9.97 -5.91
C ARG A 52 -5.41 -10.70 -6.21
N LYS A 53 -5.38 -11.49 -7.27
CA LYS A 53 -4.20 -12.28 -7.61
C LYS A 53 -2.97 -11.39 -7.82
N LYS A 54 -3.14 -10.32 -8.57
CA LYS A 54 -2.05 -9.37 -8.84
C LYS A 54 -1.66 -8.60 -7.58
N ALA A 55 -2.63 -8.29 -6.75
CA ALA A 55 -2.39 -7.59 -5.50
C ALA A 55 -1.55 -8.45 -4.55
N ILE A 56 -1.86 -9.75 -4.47
CA ILE A 56 -1.10 -10.68 -3.63
C ILE A 56 0.35 -10.81 -4.13
N GLU A 57 0.55 -10.89 -5.45
CA GLU A 57 1.89 -10.92 -6.02
C GLU A 57 2.69 -9.68 -5.63
N LYS A 58 2.08 -8.51 -5.79
CA LYS A 58 2.75 -7.25 -5.46
C LYS A 58 3.05 -7.16 -3.97
N PHE A 59 2.10 -7.55 -3.16
CA PHE A 59 2.24 -7.56 -1.70
C PHE A 59 3.46 -8.40 -1.29
N ASN A 60 3.55 -9.62 -1.83
CA ASN A 60 4.67 -10.51 -1.53
C ASN A 60 6.00 -9.99 -2.07
N ASN A 61 5.98 -9.35 -3.25
CA ASN A 61 7.19 -8.77 -3.83
C ASN A 61 7.73 -7.61 -3.00
N LEU A 62 6.85 -6.78 -2.45
CA LEU A 62 7.28 -5.70 -1.56
C LEU A 62 8.00 -6.26 -0.33
N LEU A 63 7.47 -7.32 0.25
CA LEU A 63 8.11 -7.96 1.39
C LEU A 63 9.50 -8.49 1.03
N LYS A 64 9.64 -9.10 -0.15
CA LYS A 64 10.93 -9.61 -0.63
C LYS A 64 11.93 -8.49 -0.89
N GLU A 65 11.46 -7.33 -1.30
CA GLU A 65 12.29 -6.18 -1.59
C GLU A 65 12.68 -5.39 -0.35
N GLY A 66 12.22 -5.81 0.81
CA GLY A 66 12.60 -5.18 2.06
C GLY A 66 11.65 -4.09 2.55
N TRP A 67 10.53 -3.89 1.89
CA TRP A 67 9.53 -2.95 2.38
C TRP A 67 8.93 -3.49 3.67
N LYS A 68 8.62 -2.58 4.58
CA LYS A 68 8.05 -2.95 5.87
C LYS A 68 6.59 -2.56 5.94
N LYS A 69 5.78 -3.46 6.47
CA LYS A 69 4.37 -3.17 6.67
C LYS A 69 4.20 -2.34 7.93
N ILE A 70 3.49 -1.23 7.78
CA ILE A 70 3.15 -0.36 8.91
C ILE A 70 1.80 -0.82 9.44
N ILE A 71 1.74 -1.18 10.71
CA ILE A 71 0.50 -1.71 11.27
C ILE A 71 -0.24 -0.67 12.08
N ASN A 72 0.41 -0.04 13.02
CA ASN A 72 -0.25 0.85 13.98
C ASN A 72 0.32 2.25 14.04
N GLU A 73 1.15 2.61 13.10
CA GLU A 73 1.88 3.86 13.17
C GLU A 73 0.98 5.10 13.17
N PHE A 74 -0.19 4.99 12.57
CA PHE A 74 -1.14 6.10 12.48
C PHE A 74 -2.33 5.94 13.41
N GLU A 75 -2.43 4.81 14.08
CA GLU A 75 -3.57 4.51 14.94
C GLU A 75 -3.33 4.94 16.38
N VAL A 76 -2.08 5.03 16.74
CA VAL A 76 -1.71 5.43 18.09
C VAL A 76 -1.67 6.94 18.11
N ALA A 77 -2.74 7.49 18.42
CA ALA A 77 -2.80 8.95 18.49
C ALA A 77 -2.77 9.37 19.94
#